data_67aef74d18e3ab30e3b1d29db7ab8eef
#
_entry.id   67aef74d18e3ab30e3b1d29db7ab8eef
#
_cell.length_a   1.000
_cell.length_b   1.000
_cell.length_c   1.000
_cell.angle_alpha   90.00
_cell.angle_beta   90.00
_cell.angle_gamma   90.00
#
_symmetry.space_group_name_H-M   'P 1'
#
loop_
_entity.id
_entity.type
_entity.pdbx_description
1 polymer ?
#
loop_
_entity_poly.entity_id
_entity_poly.type
_entity_poly.pdbx_seq_one_letter_code
_entity_poly.pdbx_strand_id
1 'polypeptide(L)'
;MVKTKAVMAVGTSTVSNLSLPTPIDTAISKAFVTGRFLPQTHIRFQMVPADLCSKSMYLQKDVVVAFRQMKLAAASDGISLRIISGTRNFWEQQAIWERKWKANLAQFGATAKNAREILKYSSMPSSSRHHWGTDIDINNLSPGYFATGRGLKELQWLRKNAIKFGFVEVYSPRESGRITGYEPEAWHWSYSPLSTQYLSFYKQNIAYSDFKGFLGCEWAKDLRIIEDYVSVNLN
;
A
#
# COMPACT_ATOMS: atom_id res chain seq x y z
N MET A 1 9.28 73.44 46.56
CA MET A 1 8.53 72.73 45.53
C MET A 1 9.42 71.62 44.95
N VAL A 2 9.19 70.41 45.38
CA VAL A 2 9.98 69.26 44.91
C VAL A 2 9.07 68.49 43.94
N LYS A 3 9.49 68.32 42.68
CA LYS A 3 8.79 67.57 41.65
C LYS A 3 9.23 66.11 41.73
N THR A 4 8.27 65.23 42.09
CA THR A 4 8.41 63.80 42.09
C THR A 4 8.34 63.28 40.66
N LYS A 5 9.36 62.59 40.20
CA LYS A 5 9.36 61.83 38.91
C LYS A 5 8.71 60.48 39.10
N ALA A 6 7.70 60.20 38.31
CA ALA A 6 7.10 58.85 38.22
C ALA A 6 8.02 57.92 37.40
N VAL A 7 8.35 56.77 37.98
CA VAL A 7 9.06 55.68 37.31
C VAL A 7 8.04 54.79 36.65
N MET A 8 8.13 54.66 35.32
CA MET A 8 7.32 53.68 34.57
C MET A 8 7.90 52.30 34.75
N ALA A 9 7.05 51.36 35.17
CA ALA A 9 7.40 49.92 35.21
C ALA A 9 7.42 49.34 33.80
N VAL A 10 8.54 48.75 33.43
CA VAL A 10 8.71 47.97 32.17
C VAL A 10 8.05 46.62 32.39
N GLY A 11 6.99 46.36 31.68
CA GLY A 11 6.33 45.06 31.66
C GLY A 11 7.22 44.01 31.00
N THR A 12 7.55 42.99 31.73
CA THR A 12 8.23 41.77 31.22
C THR A 12 7.24 40.96 30.43
N SER A 13 7.37 40.97 29.11
CA SER A 13 6.63 40.05 28.22
C SER A 13 7.14 38.63 28.47
N THR A 14 6.28 37.77 28.99
CA THR A 14 6.52 36.33 29.05
C THR A 14 6.50 35.76 27.64
N VAL A 15 7.69 35.38 27.15
CA VAL A 15 7.85 34.62 25.92
C VAL A 15 7.24 33.22 26.19
N SER A 16 6.07 32.94 25.62
CA SER A 16 5.50 31.60 25.61
C SER A 16 6.45 30.66 24.92
N ASN A 17 6.96 29.66 25.65
CA ASN A 17 7.73 28.54 25.10
C ASN A 17 6.90 27.83 24.04
N LEU A 18 7.16 28.12 22.78
CA LEU A 18 6.76 27.29 21.66
C LEU A 18 7.49 25.94 21.85
N SER A 19 6.77 24.94 22.32
CA SER A 19 7.28 23.56 22.32
C SER A 19 7.63 23.19 20.88
N LEU A 20 8.90 22.81 20.67
CA LEU A 20 9.35 22.25 19.40
C LEU A 20 8.43 21.06 19.04
N PRO A 21 8.01 20.92 17.77
CA PRO A 21 7.20 19.78 17.37
C PRO A 21 7.96 18.50 17.73
N THR A 22 7.27 17.57 18.38
CA THR A 22 7.79 16.23 18.68
C THR A 22 8.41 15.64 17.42
N PRO A 23 9.58 15.00 17.48
CA PRO A 23 10.16 14.34 16.31
C PRO A 23 9.15 13.39 15.70
N ILE A 24 8.85 13.57 14.42
CA ILE A 24 7.89 12.72 13.71
C ILE A 24 8.52 11.33 13.64
N ASP A 25 7.89 10.36 14.29
CA ASP A 25 8.33 8.97 14.27
C ASP A 25 8.26 8.45 12.82
N THR A 26 9.42 8.33 12.19
CA THR A 26 9.58 7.76 10.85
C THR A 26 9.94 6.28 10.90
N ALA A 27 9.95 5.66 12.09
CA ALA A 27 10.26 4.25 12.24
C ALA A 27 9.21 3.37 11.57
N ILE A 28 9.64 2.23 11.05
CA ILE A 28 8.73 1.18 10.59
C ILE A 28 8.14 0.52 11.84
N SER A 29 6.81 0.42 11.87
CA SER A 29 6.09 -0.18 13.02
C SER A 29 5.14 -1.28 12.57
N LYS A 30 4.71 -2.14 13.51
CA LYS A 30 3.66 -3.12 13.24
C LYS A 30 2.38 -2.47 12.73
N ALA A 31 1.98 -1.34 13.34
CA ALA A 31 0.80 -0.60 12.91
C ALA A 31 0.92 -0.14 11.45
N PHE A 32 2.10 0.34 11.05
CA PHE A 32 2.37 0.74 9.68
C PHE A 32 2.25 -0.43 8.70
N VAL A 33 3.00 -1.52 8.91
CA VAL A 33 3.03 -2.64 7.94
C VAL A 33 1.73 -3.45 7.90
N THR A 34 0.88 -3.35 8.93
CA THR A 34 -0.45 -3.96 8.96
C THR A 34 -1.58 -3.01 8.54
N GLY A 35 -1.25 -1.79 8.10
CA GLY A 35 -2.20 -0.81 7.60
C GLY A 35 -3.04 -0.09 8.67
N ARG A 36 -2.69 -0.21 9.95
CA ARG A 36 -3.44 0.40 11.07
C ARG A 36 -3.03 1.85 11.28
N PHE A 37 -3.16 2.65 10.25
CA PHE A 37 -2.90 4.09 10.24
C PHE A 37 -3.77 4.77 9.18
N LEU A 38 -3.80 6.10 9.19
CA LEU A 38 -4.50 6.91 8.21
C LEU A 38 -3.49 7.54 7.24
N PRO A 39 -3.49 7.17 5.95
CA PRO A 39 -2.56 7.73 4.98
C PRO A 39 -2.63 9.26 4.86
N GLN A 40 -3.80 9.84 5.10
CA GLN A 40 -4.04 11.30 5.00
C GLN A 40 -3.21 12.11 5.99
N THR A 41 -2.92 11.55 7.15
CA THR A 41 -2.18 12.23 8.23
C THR A 41 -0.75 11.75 8.37
N HIS A 42 -0.35 10.76 7.58
CA HIS A 42 0.98 10.16 7.69
C HIS A 42 2.01 10.90 6.84
N ILE A 43 3.13 11.34 7.46
CA ILE A 43 4.15 12.21 6.86
C ILE A 43 4.75 11.70 5.54
N ARG A 44 4.84 10.38 5.37
CA ARG A 44 5.42 9.76 4.17
C ARG A 44 4.48 9.80 2.97
N PHE A 45 3.19 10.06 3.19
CA PHE A 45 2.16 9.95 2.15
C PHE A 45 1.78 11.31 1.59
N GLN A 46 1.25 11.28 0.39
CA GLN A 46 0.58 12.41 -0.25
C GLN A 46 -0.61 11.92 -1.07
N MET A 47 -1.54 12.82 -1.32
CA MET A 47 -2.59 12.58 -2.32
C MET A 47 -1.95 12.45 -3.69
N VAL A 48 -2.36 11.43 -4.44
CA VAL A 48 -1.88 11.22 -5.80
C VAL A 48 -2.53 12.26 -6.72
N PRO A 49 -1.75 13.02 -7.52
CA PRO A 49 -2.28 13.97 -8.48
C PRO A 49 -3.28 13.33 -9.47
N ALA A 50 -4.34 14.05 -9.79
CA ALA A 50 -5.45 13.52 -10.60
C ALA A 50 -5.06 13.09 -12.03
N ASP A 51 -3.98 13.65 -12.56
CA ASP A 51 -3.40 13.26 -13.85
C ASP A 51 -2.74 11.87 -13.83
N LEU A 52 -2.41 11.35 -12.63
CA LEU A 52 -1.76 10.05 -12.45
C LEU A 52 -2.72 8.92 -12.10
N CYS A 53 -3.91 9.21 -11.57
CA CYS A 53 -4.82 8.21 -11.02
C CYS A 53 -6.26 8.35 -11.53
N SER A 54 -7.06 7.30 -11.35
CA SER A 54 -8.47 7.27 -11.78
C SER A 54 -9.45 7.83 -10.74
N LYS A 55 -9.03 7.89 -9.47
CA LYS A 55 -9.82 8.38 -8.33
C LYS A 55 -8.88 8.89 -7.24
N SER A 56 -9.38 9.66 -6.28
CA SER A 56 -8.60 10.11 -5.13
C SER A 56 -8.03 8.92 -4.36
N MET A 57 -6.73 8.95 -4.09
CA MET A 57 -5.99 7.94 -3.32
C MET A 57 -4.68 8.53 -2.80
N TYR A 58 -4.06 7.82 -1.86
CA TYR A 58 -2.76 8.19 -1.30
C TYR A 58 -1.70 7.18 -1.68
N LEU A 59 -0.46 7.64 -1.84
CA LEU A 59 0.75 6.82 -1.97
C LEU A 59 1.90 7.49 -1.22
N GLN A 60 2.97 6.75 -0.98
CA GLN A 60 4.20 7.37 -0.50
C GLN A 60 4.74 8.35 -1.55
N LYS A 61 5.34 9.44 -1.08
CA LYS A 61 5.82 10.55 -1.92
C LYS A 61 6.77 10.08 -3.01
N ASP A 62 7.72 9.22 -2.65
CA ASP A 62 8.72 8.67 -3.58
C ASP A 62 8.07 7.82 -4.69
N VAL A 63 7.02 7.07 -4.34
CA VAL A 63 6.25 6.25 -5.31
C VAL A 63 5.54 7.12 -6.34
N VAL A 64 4.96 8.25 -5.89
CA VAL A 64 4.31 9.22 -6.79
C VAL A 64 5.31 9.81 -7.78
N VAL A 65 6.51 10.18 -7.30
CA VAL A 65 7.59 10.71 -8.15
C VAL A 65 8.04 9.66 -9.17
N ALA A 66 8.33 8.44 -8.70
CA ALA A 66 8.78 7.34 -9.57
C ALA A 66 7.72 6.96 -10.61
N PHE A 67 6.44 6.87 -10.21
CA PHE A 67 5.36 6.58 -11.15
C PHE A 67 5.18 7.68 -12.20
N ARG A 68 5.31 8.95 -11.82
CA ARG A 68 5.25 10.06 -12.79
C ARG A 68 6.33 9.92 -13.86
N GLN A 69 7.56 9.61 -13.47
CA GLN A 69 8.66 9.37 -14.40
C GLN A 69 8.38 8.18 -15.31
N MET A 70 7.91 7.07 -14.77
CA MET A 70 7.52 5.89 -15.52
C MET A 70 6.40 6.18 -16.53
N LYS A 71 5.37 6.93 -16.12
CA LYS A 71 4.26 7.32 -16.98
C LYS A 71 4.71 8.21 -18.15
N LEU A 72 5.62 9.16 -17.90
CA LEU A 72 6.17 10.03 -18.95
C LEU A 72 6.97 9.23 -19.98
N ALA A 73 7.82 8.31 -19.52
CA ALA A 73 8.58 7.43 -20.42
C ALA A 73 7.65 6.50 -21.21
N ALA A 74 6.62 5.95 -20.59
CA ALA A 74 5.62 5.14 -21.27
C ALA A 74 4.87 5.94 -22.36
N ALA A 75 4.50 7.17 -22.06
CA ALA A 75 3.82 8.05 -23.01
C ALA A 75 4.66 8.35 -24.24
N SER A 76 5.98 8.51 -24.10
CA SER A 76 6.91 8.68 -25.22
C SER A 76 6.95 7.47 -26.15
N ASP A 77 6.65 6.28 -25.63
CA ASP A 77 6.55 5.03 -26.38
C ASP A 77 5.08 4.71 -26.82
N GLY A 78 4.16 5.69 -26.70
CA GLY A 78 2.76 5.52 -27.07
C GLY A 78 1.94 4.67 -26.09
N ILE A 79 2.46 4.41 -24.86
CA ILE A 79 1.81 3.61 -23.82
C ILE A 79 1.19 4.55 -22.78
N SER A 80 -0.06 4.30 -22.41
CA SER A 80 -0.78 5.07 -21.39
C SER A 80 -0.84 4.31 -20.08
N LEU A 81 -0.30 4.89 -19.01
CA LEU A 81 -0.35 4.32 -17.67
C LEU A 81 -1.17 5.20 -16.73
N ARG A 82 -2.01 4.56 -15.89
CA ARG A 82 -2.83 5.22 -14.88
C ARG A 82 -2.98 4.32 -13.65
N ILE A 83 -2.81 4.89 -12.45
CA ILE A 83 -3.05 4.17 -11.20
C ILE A 83 -4.57 4.07 -10.98
N ILE A 84 -5.05 2.87 -10.70
CA ILE A 84 -6.46 2.58 -10.40
C ILE A 84 -6.68 2.17 -8.95
N SER A 85 -5.62 1.69 -8.26
CA SER A 85 -5.63 1.42 -6.83
C SER A 85 -4.24 1.74 -6.25
N GLY A 86 -4.22 2.40 -5.10
CA GLY A 86 -3.02 2.72 -4.34
C GLY A 86 -3.11 2.21 -2.91
N THR A 87 -2.74 3.03 -1.93
CA THR A 87 -2.79 2.67 -0.53
C THR A 87 -4.19 2.31 -0.08
N ARG A 88 -4.28 1.22 0.66
CA ARG A 88 -5.46 0.78 1.40
C ARG A 88 -5.05 0.54 2.85
N ASN A 89 -5.68 1.24 3.79
CA ASN A 89 -5.46 0.98 5.21
C ASN A 89 -6.16 -0.31 5.66
N PHE A 90 -5.97 -0.70 6.93
CA PHE A 90 -6.55 -1.91 7.49
C PHE A 90 -8.08 -1.95 7.33
N TRP A 91 -8.78 -0.87 7.66
CA TRP A 91 -10.24 -0.83 7.65
C TRP A 91 -10.83 -0.86 6.25
N GLU A 92 -10.17 -0.23 5.28
CA GLU A 92 -10.55 -0.31 3.86
C GLU A 92 -10.39 -1.74 3.33
N GLN A 93 -9.28 -2.41 3.68
CA GLN A 93 -9.06 -3.80 3.31
C GLN A 93 -10.04 -4.75 4.03
N GLN A 94 -10.36 -4.48 5.29
CA GLN A 94 -11.37 -5.21 6.05
C GLN A 94 -12.74 -5.12 5.38
N ALA A 95 -13.15 -3.93 4.96
CA ALA A 95 -14.44 -3.75 4.27
C ALA A 95 -14.51 -4.56 2.96
N ILE A 96 -13.42 -4.62 2.19
CA ILE A 96 -13.32 -5.43 0.97
C ILE A 96 -13.42 -6.92 1.31
N TRP A 97 -12.63 -7.39 2.27
CA TRP A 97 -12.56 -8.78 2.70
C TRP A 97 -13.91 -9.28 3.23
N GLU A 98 -14.49 -8.56 4.20
CA GLU A 98 -15.73 -8.98 4.84
C GLU A 98 -16.94 -8.93 3.90
N ARG A 99 -16.98 -8.00 2.94
CA ARG A 99 -18.00 -8.02 1.89
C ARG A 99 -17.92 -9.32 1.08
N LYS A 100 -16.71 -9.74 0.66
CA LYS A 100 -16.51 -11.01 -0.06
C LYS A 100 -16.80 -12.22 0.81
N TRP A 101 -16.36 -12.18 2.08
CA TRP A 101 -16.63 -13.23 3.05
C TRP A 101 -18.13 -13.50 3.19
N LYS A 102 -18.90 -12.44 3.42
CA LYS A 102 -20.37 -12.52 3.55
C LYS A 102 -21.05 -12.98 2.27
N ALA A 103 -20.62 -12.50 1.11
CA ALA A 103 -21.18 -12.91 -0.17
C ALA A 103 -20.98 -14.41 -0.46
N ASN A 104 -19.88 -14.97 0.04
CA ASN A 104 -19.52 -16.37 -0.20
C ASN A 104 -20.11 -17.35 0.85
N LEU A 105 -20.73 -16.87 1.94
CA LEU A 105 -21.18 -17.72 3.06
C LEU A 105 -22.12 -18.83 2.63
N ALA A 106 -23.05 -18.56 1.73
CA ALA A 106 -24.01 -19.56 1.25
C ALA A 106 -23.34 -20.74 0.54
N GLN A 107 -22.21 -20.50 -0.14
CA GLN A 107 -21.51 -21.52 -0.92
C GLN A 107 -20.41 -22.23 -0.13
N PHE A 108 -19.68 -21.52 0.71
CA PHE A 108 -18.46 -22.02 1.36
C PHE A 108 -18.52 -22.05 2.89
N GLY A 109 -19.56 -21.46 3.51
CA GLY A 109 -19.66 -21.31 4.95
C GLY A 109 -18.57 -20.39 5.54
N ALA A 110 -18.51 -20.31 6.87
CA ALA A 110 -17.46 -19.58 7.60
C ALA A 110 -16.21 -20.49 7.79
N THR A 111 -15.53 -20.84 6.72
CA THR A 111 -14.48 -21.86 6.70
C THR A 111 -13.21 -21.38 5.99
N ALA A 112 -12.11 -22.12 6.15
CA ALA A 112 -10.88 -21.92 5.40
C ALA A 112 -11.09 -21.94 3.87
N LYS A 113 -12.11 -22.68 3.38
CA LYS A 113 -12.44 -22.73 1.95
C LYS A 113 -12.93 -21.36 1.44
N ASN A 114 -13.76 -20.67 2.24
CA ASN A 114 -14.19 -19.30 1.93
C ASN A 114 -12.98 -18.35 1.87
N ALA A 115 -12.10 -18.42 2.88
CA ALA A 115 -10.89 -17.63 2.89
C ALA A 115 -10.01 -17.87 1.64
N ARG A 116 -9.79 -19.14 1.24
CA ARG A 116 -9.02 -19.48 0.03
C ARG A 116 -9.63 -18.92 -1.25
N GLU A 117 -10.96 -18.92 -1.36
CA GLU A 117 -11.64 -18.36 -2.53
C GLU A 117 -11.40 -16.86 -2.65
N ILE A 118 -11.46 -16.13 -1.52
CA ILE A 118 -11.20 -14.70 -1.49
C ILE A 118 -9.72 -14.41 -1.78
N LEU A 119 -8.83 -15.24 -1.25
CA LEU A 119 -7.37 -15.11 -1.41
C LEU A 119 -6.88 -15.32 -2.85
N LYS A 120 -7.71 -15.73 -3.78
CA LYS A 120 -7.31 -15.74 -5.19
C LYS A 120 -6.89 -14.34 -5.66
N TYR A 121 -7.61 -13.29 -5.24
CA TYR A 121 -7.41 -11.90 -5.69
C TYR A 121 -7.55 -10.85 -4.58
N SER A 122 -7.60 -11.22 -3.31
CA SER A 122 -7.77 -10.24 -2.22
C SER A 122 -7.08 -10.68 -0.95
N SER A 123 -6.24 -9.81 -0.44
CA SER A 123 -5.50 -10.03 0.80
C SER A 123 -6.41 -10.05 2.03
N MET A 124 -6.04 -10.83 3.03
CA MET A 124 -6.56 -10.64 4.39
C MET A 124 -6.16 -9.26 4.91
N PRO A 125 -6.98 -8.59 5.73
CA PRO A 125 -6.55 -7.43 6.51
C PRO A 125 -5.26 -7.75 7.29
N SER A 126 -4.38 -6.78 7.44
CA SER A 126 -3.02 -6.90 7.98
C SER A 126 -1.97 -7.54 7.05
N SER A 127 -2.35 -8.15 5.91
CA SER A 127 -1.41 -8.81 4.99
C SER A 127 -1.29 -8.15 3.61
N SER A 128 -2.08 -7.13 3.34
CA SER A 128 -2.04 -6.46 2.05
C SER A 128 -0.78 -5.62 1.88
N ARG A 129 -0.05 -5.81 0.78
CA ARG A 129 1.10 -4.97 0.44
C ARG A 129 0.68 -3.53 0.12
N HIS A 130 -0.57 -3.31 -0.30
CA HIS A 130 -1.13 -1.96 -0.43
C HIS A 130 -1.17 -1.17 0.87
N HIS A 131 -1.04 -1.81 2.05
CA HIS A 131 -0.91 -1.10 3.32
C HIS A 131 0.34 -0.22 3.35
N TRP A 132 1.40 -0.61 2.68
CA TRP A 132 2.70 0.07 2.73
C TRP A 132 2.74 1.34 1.87
N GLY A 133 1.76 1.54 0.98
CA GLY A 133 1.74 2.67 0.05
C GLY A 133 2.81 2.61 -1.03
N THR A 134 3.39 1.44 -1.24
CA THR A 134 4.41 1.14 -2.25
C THR A 134 3.87 0.37 -3.43
N ASP A 135 2.71 -0.28 -3.25
CA ASP A 135 2.12 -1.14 -4.26
C ASP A 135 0.95 -0.44 -4.95
N ILE A 136 0.91 -0.55 -6.25
CA ILE A 136 -0.07 0.10 -7.13
C ILE A 136 -0.67 -0.90 -8.10
N ASP A 137 -1.95 -0.71 -8.41
CA ASP A 137 -2.62 -1.40 -9.51
C ASP A 137 -2.73 -0.44 -10.70
N ILE A 138 -2.34 -0.90 -11.90
CA ILE A 138 -2.24 -0.08 -13.12
C ILE A 138 -3.30 -0.50 -14.13
N ASN A 139 -3.98 0.48 -14.71
CA ASN A 139 -4.88 0.46 -15.86
C ASN A 139 -6.16 -0.39 -15.69
N ASN A 140 -6.09 -1.67 -15.34
CA ASN A 140 -7.26 -2.55 -15.26
C ASN A 140 -7.05 -3.69 -14.23
N LEU A 141 -8.12 -4.18 -13.59
CA LEU A 141 -8.07 -5.28 -12.61
C LEU A 141 -8.54 -6.63 -13.20
N SER A 142 -8.66 -6.73 -14.52
CA SER A 142 -9.08 -7.96 -15.19
C SER A 142 -7.90 -8.65 -15.87
N PRO A 143 -7.66 -9.94 -15.60
CA PRO A 143 -6.61 -10.69 -16.32
C PRO A 143 -6.81 -10.68 -17.83
N GLY A 144 -8.06 -10.74 -18.30
CA GLY A 144 -8.40 -10.73 -19.72
C GLY A 144 -8.02 -9.45 -20.45
N TYR A 145 -7.97 -8.31 -19.74
CA TYR A 145 -7.51 -7.05 -20.33
C TYR A 145 -6.06 -7.12 -20.80
N PHE A 146 -5.20 -7.79 -20.04
CA PHE A 146 -3.77 -7.90 -20.32
C PHE A 146 -3.42 -9.06 -21.26
N ALA A 147 -4.39 -9.87 -21.63
CA ALA A 147 -4.16 -11.03 -22.51
C ALA A 147 -4.02 -10.63 -23.98
N THR A 148 -4.62 -9.53 -24.42
CA THR A 148 -4.66 -9.13 -25.84
C THR A 148 -4.63 -7.62 -26.03
N GLY A 149 -4.44 -7.18 -27.26
CA GLY A 149 -4.65 -5.81 -27.72
C GLY A 149 -3.80 -4.78 -26.99
N ARG A 150 -4.47 -3.70 -26.51
CA ARG A 150 -3.82 -2.58 -25.84
C ARG A 150 -3.21 -3.01 -24.49
N GLY A 151 -3.95 -3.76 -23.70
CA GLY A 151 -3.49 -4.18 -22.35
C GLY A 151 -2.25 -5.08 -22.42
N LEU A 152 -2.17 -5.97 -23.42
CA LEU A 152 -0.98 -6.77 -23.66
C LEU A 152 0.25 -5.89 -23.99
N LYS A 153 0.10 -4.86 -24.80
CA LYS A 153 1.19 -3.92 -25.11
C LYS A 153 1.64 -3.15 -23.87
N GLU A 154 0.70 -2.72 -23.02
CA GLU A 154 1.00 -2.06 -21.76
C GLU A 154 1.77 -2.99 -20.80
N LEU A 155 1.35 -4.25 -20.66
CA LEU A 155 2.04 -5.24 -19.84
C LEU A 155 3.46 -5.54 -20.35
N GLN A 156 3.62 -5.73 -21.66
CA GLN A 156 4.94 -5.95 -22.27
C GLN A 156 5.87 -4.77 -22.04
N TRP A 157 5.37 -3.54 -22.16
CA TRP A 157 6.14 -2.35 -21.85
C TRP A 157 6.55 -2.29 -20.37
N LEU A 158 5.61 -2.55 -19.46
CA LEU A 158 5.87 -2.58 -18.02
C LEU A 158 6.93 -3.62 -17.66
N ARG A 159 6.81 -4.86 -18.14
CA ARG A 159 7.79 -5.93 -17.89
C ARG A 159 9.20 -5.59 -18.38
N LYS A 160 9.29 -4.86 -19.49
CA LYS A 160 10.57 -4.43 -20.06
C LYS A 160 11.18 -3.22 -19.33
N ASN A 161 10.38 -2.30 -18.84
CA ASN A 161 10.84 -0.96 -18.47
C ASN A 161 10.61 -0.58 -17.00
N ALA A 162 9.61 -1.15 -16.31
CA ALA A 162 9.20 -0.70 -14.98
C ALA A 162 10.34 -0.76 -13.94
N ILE A 163 11.22 -1.75 -14.05
CA ILE A 163 12.39 -1.90 -13.16
C ILE A 163 13.32 -0.67 -13.19
N LYS A 164 13.42 0.03 -14.32
CA LYS A 164 14.23 1.25 -14.44
C LYS A 164 13.71 2.39 -13.55
N PHE A 165 12.45 2.31 -13.15
CA PHE A 165 11.77 3.25 -12.27
C PHE A 165 11.53 2.68 -10.86
N GLY A 166 12.12 1.53 -10.55
CA GLY A 166 12.01 0.86 -9.26
C GLY A 166 10.76 0.01 -9.07
N PHE A 167 9.95 -0.22 -10.12
CA PHE A 167 8.76 -1.07 -10.02
C PHE A 167 9.02 -2.48 -10.51
N VAL A 168 8.51 -3.46 -9.76
CA VAL A 168 8.60 -4.89 -10.05
C VAL A 168 7.22 -5.55 -10.05
N GLU A 169 7.01 -6.54 -10.91
CA GLU A 169 5.80 -7.36 -10.95
C GLU A 169 5.85 -8.38 -9.78
N VAL A 170 4.92 -8.27 -8.83
CA VAL A 170 4.94 -9.13 -7.62
C VAL A 170 4.26 -10.47 -7.88
N TYR A 171 3.09 -10.43 -8.49
CA TYR A 171 2.26 -11.62 -8.71
C TYR A 171 2.34 -12.04 -10.19
N SER A 172 3.57 -12.32 -10.62
CA SER A 172 3.89 -12.81 -11.96
C SER A 172 3.20 -14.16 -12.26
N PRO A 173 3.09 -14.58 -13.53
CA PRO A 173 2.61 -15.90 -13.89
C PRO A 173 3.35 -17.02 -13.14
N ARG A 174 2.65 -18.12 -12.82
CA ARG A 174 3.25 -19.25 -12.07
C ARG A 174 4.38 -19.92 -12.83
N GLU A 175 4.31 -19.91 -14.15
CA GLU A 175 5.33 -20.44 -15.06
C GLU A 175 6.68 -19.69 -14.95
N SER A 176 6.67 -18.48 -14.35
CA SER A 176 7.93 -17.76 -14.05
C SER A 176 8.63 -18.24 -12.77
N GLY A 177 8.17 -19.35 -12.17
CA GLY A 177 8.77 -19.96 -10.98
C GLY A 177 8.11 -19.57 -9.64
N ARG A 178 7.11 -18.70 -9.66
CA ARG A 178 6.33 -18.36 -8.46
C ARG A 178 5.31 -19.46 -8.15
N ILE A 179 5.45 -20.14 -7.02
CA ILE A 179 4.61 -21.30 -6.64
C ILE A 179 3.52 -20.98 -5.61
N THR A 180 3.60 -19.83 -4.91
CA THR A 180 2.67 -19.44 -3.84
C THR A 180 2.06 -18.06 -4.09
N GLY A 181 1.14 -17.66 -3.21
CA GLY A 181 0.47 -16.35 -3.25
C GLY A 181 -0.77 -16.31 -4.14
N TYR A 182 -1.19 -15.10 -4.44
CA TYR A 182 -2.40 -14.82 -5.23
C TYR A 182 -2.30 -15.37 -6.65
N GLU A 183 -3.43 -15.45 -7.34
CA GLU A 183 -3.42 -15.67 -8.79
C GLU A 183 -2.58 -14.57 -9.50
N PRO A 184 -2.13 -14.81 -10.74
CA PRO A 184 -1.36 -13.80 -11.47
C PRO A 184 -2.13 -12.48 -11.59
N GLU A 185 -1.47 -11.39 -11.21
CA GLU A 185 -2.03 -10.03 -11.23
C GLU A 185 -1.15 -9.11 -12.06
N ALA A 186 -1.36 -9.10 -13.39
CA ALA A 186 -0.58 -8.31 -14.34
C ALA A 186 -0.65 -6.79 -14.08
N TRP A 187 -1.64 -6.35 -13.31
CA TRP A 187 -1.81 -4.96 -12.91
C TRP A 187 -1.01 -4.56 -11.67
N HIS A 188 -0.57 -5.52 -10.83
CA HIS A 188 0.00 -5.27 -9.50
C HIS A 188 1.51 -5.08 -9.53
N TRP A 189 1.96 -3.88 -9.22
CA TRP A 189 3.37 -3.47 -9.28
C TRP A 189 3.82 -2.87 -7.96
N SER A 190 5.00 -3.26 -7.48
CA SER A 190 5.57 -2.81 -6.20
C SER A 190 6.80 -1.95 -6.43
N TYR A 191 6.89 -0.81 -5.73
CA TYR A 191 8.08 0.04 -5.71
C TYR A 191 9.13 -0.55 -4.76
N SER A 192 10.06 -1.33 -5.31
CA SER A 192 11.01 -2.15 -4.57
C SER A 192 11.98 -1.38 -3.68
N PRO A 193 12.42 -0.13 -3.99
CA PRO A 193 13.32 0.61 -3.11
C PRO A 193 12.78 0.82 -1.69
N LEU A 194 11.45 0.87 -1.53
CA LEU A 194 10.81 0.99 -0.21
C LEU A 194 10.20 -0.33 0.26
N SER A 195 9.52 -1.07 -0.62
CA SER A 195 8.77 -2.26 -0.21
C SER A 195 9.65 -3.38 0.33
N THR A 196 10.90 -3.49 -0.10
CA THR A 196 11.86 -4.48 0.39
C THR A 196 12.12 -4.37 1.89
N GLN A 197 12.32 -3.15 2.40
CA GLN A 197 12.53 -2.93 3.84
C GLN A 197 11.25 -3.21 4.64
N TYR A 198 10.06 -2.90 4.11
CA TYR A 198 8.79 -3.20 4.77
C TYR A 198 8.51 -4.69 4.81
N LEU A 199 8.83 -5.40 3.73
CA LEU A 199 8.75 -6.86 3.70
C LEU A 199 9.71 -7.49 4.71
N SER A 200 10.95 -7.02 4.81
CA SER A 200 11.92 -7.49 5.80
C SER A 200 11.41 -7.28 7.22
N PHE A 201 10.93 -6.07 7.53
CA PHE A 201 10.34 -5.76 8.83
C PHE A 201 9.12 -6.65 9.12
N TYR A 202 8.23 -6.82 8.15
CA TYR A 202 7.02 -7.65 8.26
C TYR A 202 7.38 -9.08 8.64
N LYS A 203 8.31 -9.70 7.90
CA LYS A 203 8.77 -11.09 8.14
C LYS A 203 9.38 -11.30 9.52
N GLN A 204 10.04 -10.28 10.07
CA GLN A 204 10.71 -10.36 11.38
C GLN A 204 9.77 -10.06 12.55
N ASN A 205 8.75 -9.26 12.34
CA ASN A 205 7.99 -8.67 13.45
C ASN A 205 6.51 -9.05 13.48
N ILE A 206 5.91 -9.49 12.37
CA ILE A 206 4.49 -9.85 12.32
C ILE A 206 4.32 -11.35 12.60
N ALA A 207 3.41 -11.65 13.51
CA ALA A 207 3.01 -13.01 13.87
C ALA A 207 1.53 -13.23 13.56
N TYR A 208 1.08 -14.49 13.56
CA TYR A 208 -0.33 -14.81 13.32
C TYR A 208 -1.28 -14.23 14.38
N SER A 209 -0.80 -13.94 15.60
CA SER A 209 -1.55 -13.20 16.62
C SER A 209 -1.87 -11.74 16.27
N ASP A 210 -1.19 -11.17 15.24
CA ASP A 210 -1.47 -9.83 14.72
C ASP A 210 -2.66 -9.83 13.74
N PHE A 211 -3.11 -11.02 13.28
CA PHE A 211 -4.29 -11.20 12.44
C PHE A 211 -5.53 -11.28 13.32
N LYS A 212 -6.17 -10.16 13.57
CA LYS A 212 -7.34 -10.07 14.45
C LYS A 212 -8.26 -8.92 14.08
N GLY A 213 -9.53 -9.05 14.49
CA GLY A 213 -10.53 -8.00 14.36
C GLY A 213 -11.22 -7.98 12.98
N PHE A 214 -11.25 -9.12 12.27
CA PHE A 214 -12.02 -9.30 11.04
C PHE A 214 -12.49 -10.75 10.90
N LEU A 215 -13.52 -10.99 10.09
CA LEU A 215 -14.09 -12.31 9.86
C LEU A 215 -13.08 -13.24 9.17
N GLY A 216 -12.93 -14.47 9.69
CA GLY A 216 -12.04 -15.48 9.11
C GLY A 216 -10.55 -15.26 9.44
N CYS A 217 -10.22 -14.36 10.37
CA CYS A 217 -8.83 -14.13 10.80
C CYS A 217 -8.17 -15.37 11.44
N GLU A 218 -8.97 -16.26 12.03
CA GLU A 218 -8.53 -17.52 12.62
C GLU A 218 -7.85 -18.47 11.62
N TRP A 219 -8.19 -18.36 10.35
CA TRP A 219 -7.61 -19.19 9.28
C TRP A 219 -6.24 -18.71 8.76
N ALA A 220 -5.75 -17.56 9.24
CA ALA A 220 -4.52 -16.97 8.72
C ALA A 220 -3.31 -17.90 8.83
N LYS A 221 -3.17 -18.62 9.96
CA LYS A 221 -2.08 -19.56 10.20
C LYS A 221 -2.18 -20.80 9.31
N ASP A 222 -3.35 -21.42 9.26
CA ASP A 222 -3.56 -22.65 8.48
C ASP A 222 -3.40 -22.41 6.97
N LEU A 223 -3.66 -21.18 6.54
CA LEU A 223 -3.49 -20.74 5.16
C LEU A 223 -2.10 -20.16 4.86
N ARG A 224 -1.20 -20.14 5.87
CA ARG A 224 0.18 -19.70 5.73
C ARG A 224 0.31 -18.30 5.10
N ILE A 225 -0.56 -17.36 5.56
CA ILE A 225 -0.68 -16.03 4.94
C ILE A 225 0.65 -15.28 4.91
N ILE A 226 1.46 -15.38 5.97
CA ILE A 226 2.75 -14.68 6.06
C ILE A 226 3.73 -15.24 5.03
N GLU A 227 3.86 -16.56 4.95
CA GLU A 227 4.85 -17.24 4.11
C GLU A 227 4.45 -17.22 2.64
N ASP A 228 3.19 -17.57 2.36
CA ASP A 228 2.75 -17.87 0.99
C ASP A 228 2.17 -16.68 0.24
N TYR A 229 1.68 -15.63 0.95
CA TYR A 229 1.03 -14.48 0.32
C TYR A 229 1.79 -13.16 0.49
N VAL A 230 2.33 -12.87 1.68
CA VAL A 230 3.07 -11.62 1.91
C VAL A 230 4.53 -11.76 1.51
N SER A 231 5.15 -12.91 1.81
CA SER A 231 6.58 -13.17 1.61
C SER A 231 6.96 -13.57 0.18
N VAL A 232 6.11 -13.33 -0.79
CA VAL A 232 6.44 -13.55 -2.21
C VAL A 232 7.68 -12.75 -2.57
N ASN A 233 8.70 -13.46 -3.11
CA ASN A 233 9.97 -12.85 -3.44
C ASN A 233 9.83 -11.81 -4.54
N LEU A 234 10.51 -10.67 -4.34
CA LEU A 234 10.70 -9.60 -5.33
C LEU A 234 12.04 -9.84 -6.04
N ASN A 235 12.16 -10.98 -6.75
CA ASN A 235 13.37 -11.26 -7.53
C ASN A 235 13.36 -10.51 -8.86
#